data_952954c30d33eb57dd95503c5517ef40
#
_entry.id   952954c30d33eb57dd95503c5517ef40
#
_cell.length_a   1.000
_cell.length_b   1.000
_cell.length_c   1.000
_cell.angle_alpha   90.00
_cell.angle_beta   90.00
_cell.angle_gamma   90.00
#
_symmetry.space_group_name_H-M   'P 1'
#
loop_
_entity.id
_entity.type
_entity.pdbx_description
1 polymer ?
#
loop_
_entity_poly.entity_id
_entity_poly.type
_entity_poly.pdbx_seq_one_letter_code
_entity_poly.pdbx_strand_id
1 'polypeptide(L)' 'MSVQADDIEVLSRAQQWLQAGQRVALATVIHTWGSSPRPPGSLLAMNEAGRFVGS' A
#
# COMPACT_ATOMS: atom_id res chain seq x y z
N MET A 1 14.79 -8.27 -2.53
CA MET A 1 13.92 -7.22 -2.00
C MET A 1 13.39 -7.67 -0.64
N SER A 2 13.57 -6.84 0.35
CA SER A 2 13.09 -7.18 1.69
C SER A 2 11.71 -6.58 1.89
N VAL A 3 10.81 -7.38 2.49
CA VAL A 3 9.47 -6.94 2.81
C VAL A 3 9.47 -6.39 4.22
N GLN A 4 9.02 -5.16 4.37
CA GLN A 4 8.94 -4.51 5.65
C GLN A 4 7.62 -4.84 6.33
N ALA A 5 7.58 -4.66 7.66
CA ALA A 5 6.37 -4.94 8.42
C ALA A 5 5.17 -4.14 7.91
N ASP A 6 5.41 -2.90 7.50
CA ASP A 6 4.35 -2.06 6.96
C ASP A 6 3.79 -2.63 5.67
N ASP A 7 4.64 -3.20 4.83
CA ASP A 7 4.21 -3.80 3.58
C ASP A 7 3.34 -5.03 3.85
N ILE A 8 3.71 -5.81 4.85
CA ILE A 8 2.93 -6.99 5.22
C ILE A 8 1.53 -6.57 5.67
N GLU A 9 1.44 -5.51 6.45
CA GLU A 9 0.14 -5.01 6.90
C GLU A 9 -0.71 -4.54 5.72
N VAL A 10 -0.10 -3.81 4.79
CA VAL A 10 -0.81 -3.32 3.61
C VAL A 10 -1.34 -4.48 2.78
N LEU A 11 -0.50 -5.47 2.53
CA LEU A 11 -0.91 -6.63 1.72
C LEU A 11 -1.98 -7.45 2.43
N SER A 12 -1.88 -7.60 3.75
CA SER A 12 -2.87 -8.31 4.52
C SER A 12 -4.23 -7.62 4.45
N ARG A 13 -4.25 -6.30 4.56
CA ARG A 13 -5.48 -5.54 4.48
C ARG A 13 -6.08 -5.63 3.08
N ALA A 14 -5.24 -5.53 2.06
CA ALA A 14 -5.70 -5.66 0.68
C ALA A 14 -6.35 -7.03 0.45
N GLN A 15 -5.78 -8.07 1.00
CA GLN A 15 -6.34 -9.41 0.87
C GLN A 15 -7.70 -9.49 1.56
N GLN A 16 -7.83 -8.90 2.73
CA GLN A 16 -9.11 -8.88 3.44
C GLN A 16 -10.18 -8.19 2.61
N TRP A 17 -9.83 -7.08 1.98
CA TRP A 17 -10.79 -6.36 1.13
C TRP A 17 -11.20 -7.20 -0.07
N LEU A 18 -10.24 -7.88 -0.69
CA LEU A 18 -10.55 -8.75 -1.82
C LEU A 18 -11.46 -9.90 -1.41
N GLN A 19 -11.23 -10.49 -0.25
CA GLN A 19 -12.08 -11.56 0.26
C GLN A 19 -13.47 -11.07 0.57
N ALA A 20 -13.60 -9.79 0.89
CA ALA A 20 -14.91 -9.18 1.13
C ALA A 20 -15.61 -8.77 -0.16
N GLY A 21 -15.01 -9.02 -1.32
CA GLY A 21 -15.59 -8.69 -2.60
C GLY A 21 -15.35 -7.25 -3.03
N GLN A 22 -14.45 -6.55 -2.39
CA GLN A 22 -14.16 -5.16 -2.73
C GLN A 22 -13.01 -5.09 -3.73
N ARG A 23 -13.04 -4.05 -4.54
CA ARG A 23 -11.94 -3.76 -5.44
C ARG A 23 -10.81 -3.10 -4.65
N VAL A 24 -9.59 -3.45 -5.02
CA VAL A 24 -8.41 -2.93 -4.35
C VAL A 24 -7.43 -2.41 -5.39
N ALA A 25 -6.89 -1.25 -5.11
CA ALA A 25 -5.79 -0.68 -5.90
C ALA A 25 -4.55 -0.68 -5.04
N LEU A 26 -3.44 -1.10 -5.63
CA LEU A 26 -2.14 -1.05 -4.99
C LEU A 26 -1.27 -0.03 -5.69
N ALA A 27 -0.57 0.76 -4.91
CA ALA A 27 0.35 1.75 -5.43
C ALA A 27 1.68 1.63 -4.69
N THR A 28 2.76 1.88 -5.41
CA THR A 28 4.08 1.87 -4.82
C THR A 28 4.71 3.24 -5.00
N VAL A 29 5.25 3.78 -3.92
CA VAL A 29 5.96 5.05 -3.99
C VAL A 29 7.29 4.81 -4.67
N ILE A 30 7.49 5.44 -5.81
CA ILE A 30 8.75 5.39 -6.52
C ILE A 30 9.59 6.60 -6.14
N HIS A 31 10.84 6.58 -6.57
CA HIS A 31 11.75 7.68 -6.28
C HIS A 31 11.18 9.00 -6.81
N THR A 32 11.18 10.02 -5.97
CA THR A 32 10.71 11.34 -6.34
C THR A 32 11.85 12.34 -6.25
N TRP A 33 11.70 13.45 -6.94
CA TRP A 33 12.69 14.51 -6.92
C TRP A 33 12.67 15.25 -5.59
N GLY A 34 13.83 15.67 -5.19
CA GLY A 34 13.98 16.44 -3.97
C GLY A 34 13.93 15.55 -2.74
N SER A 35 13.61 16.15 -1.62
CA SER A 35 13.56 15.42 -0.37
C SER A 35 12.18 14.81 -0.19
N SER A 36 12.11 13.50 -0.37
CA SER A 36 10.89 12.77 -0.06
C SER A 36 10.98 12.26 1.37
N PRO A 37 9.96 12.47 2.19
CA PRO A 37 9.97 11.96 3.56
C PRO A 37 9.81 10.45 3.63
N ARG A 38 9.45 9.81 2.51
CA ARG A 38 9.21 8.37 2.49
C ARG A 38 10.27 7.66 1.68
N PRO A 39 10.72 6.50 2.14
CA PRO A 39 11.65 5.71 1.35
C PRO A 39 10.99 5.20 0.08
N PRO A 40 11.76 5.06 -1.00
CA PRO A 40 11.23 4.46 -2.22
C PRO A 40 10.74 3.05 -1.95
N GLY A 41 9.68 2.65 -2.64
CA GLY A 41 9.15 1.30 -2.51
C GLY A 41 8.07 1.14 -1.46
N SER A 42 7.67 2.22 -0.81
CA SER A 42 6.57 2.15 0.14
C SER A 42 5.29 1.73 -0.56
N LEU A 43 4.54 0.85 0.07
CA LEU A 43 3.35 0.27 -0.51
C LEU A 43 2.10 0.91 0.09
N LEU A 44 1.13 1.15 -0.77
CA LEU A 44 -0.15 1.72 -0.38
C LEU A 44 -1.27 0.92 -1.03
N ALA A 45 -2.30 0.60 -0.27
CA ALA A 45 -3.48 -0.06 -0.79
C ALA A 45 -4.71 0.78 -0.52
N MET A 46 -5.63 0.78 -1.47
CA MET A 46 -6.88 1.52 -1.34
C MET A 46 -8.01 0.65 -1.85
N ASN A 47 -9.16 0.72 -1.19
CA ASN A 47 -10.33 -0.04 -1.64
C ASN A 47 -11.33 0.87 -2.33
N GLU A 48 -12.40 0.26 -2.87
CA GLU A 48 -13.41 1.00 -3.62
C GLU A 48 -14.23 1.94 -2.75
N ALA A 49 -14.23 1.73 -1.44
CA ALA A 49 -14.93 2.60 -0.52
C ALA A 49 -14.14 3.86 -0.17
N GLY A 50 -12.93 4.00 -0.71
CA GLY A 50 -12.08 5.15 -0.45
C GLY A 50 -11.22 5.01 0.79
N ARG A 51 -11.18 3.86 1.40
CA ARG A 51 -10.28 3.60 2.50
C ARG A 51 -8.92 3.19 1.99
N PHE A 52 -7.88 3.58 2.71
CA PHE A 52 -6.54 3.20 2.30
C PHE A 52 -5.70 2.89 3.52
N VAL A 53 -4.66 2.09 3.28
CA VAL A 53 -3.71 1.67 4.30
C VAL A 53 -2.32 1.76 3.70
N GLY A 54 -1.38 2.11 4.53
CA GLY A 54 -0.01 2.36 4.13
C GLY A 54 0.43 3.72 4.59
N SER A 55 1.60 4.10 4.17
CA SER A 55 2.11 5.40 4.66
C SER A 55 2.66 6.27 3.55
#